data_aafa14cfe9a4353174d020ba8a234b2a
#
_entry.id   aafa14cfe9a4353174d020ba8a234b2a
#
_cell.length_a   1.000
_cell.length_b   1.000
_cell.length_c   1.000
_cell.angle_alpha   90.00
_cell.angle_beta   90.00
_cell.angle_gamma   90.00
#
_symmetry.space_group_name_H-M   'P 1'
#
loop_
_entity.id
_entity.type
_entity.pdbx_description
1 polymer ?
#
loop_
_entity_poly.entity_id
_entity_poly.type
_entity_poly.pdbx_seq_one_letter_code
_entity_poly.pdbx_strand_id
1 'polypeptide(L)'
;DFSKSGWHRAVILCEVYLRKSQKVDTLIADHASGLSRMERRRCQFLLLGVVRNLQLIEYTLSKLLKKETRPRLKSILFISVAEILAEDPALSPKIVHHAVEEAKNLVSIKECGMVNAVLRKFPAQIQIVRGGEDSSVESLALINSHPDWLVHRWYNNFGLLNTRLLLEWNQQPSPVYMRVMDTNKKDLPAGLISTPWSGFYRIEDSCWETIFDIVNQGYAYIMDPASRLPSFILDIQPGETVLDLCAAPGGKSRL
;
A
#
# COMPACT_ATOMS: atom_id res chain seq x y z
N ASP A 1 21.00 0.83 -16.58
CA ASP A 1 21.18 1.94 -15.64
C ASP A 1 20.38 1.63 -14.35
N PHE A 2 21.06 1.05 -13.35
CA PHE A 2 20.46 0.60 -12.09
C PHE A 2 19.78 1.72 -11.30
N SER A 3 20.18 2.98 -11.54
CA SER A 3 19.61 4.15 -10.89
C SER A 3 18.12 4.39 -11.25
N LYS A 4 17.64 3.77 -12.34
CA LYS A 4 16.29 3.92 -12.87
C LYS A 4 15.35 2.76 -12.51
N SER A 5 15.81 1.76 -11.75
CA SER A 5 14.97 0.64 -11.30
C SER A 5 14.13 1.03 -10.09
N GLY A 6 12.84 0.86 -10.18
CA GLY A 6 11.91 1.06 -9.07
C GLY A 6 12.16 0.10 -7.91
N TRP A 7 12.61 -1.11 -8.19
CA TRP A 7 12.99 -2.09 -7.16
C TRP A 7 14.20 -1.62 -6.36
N HIS A 8 15.28 -1.19 -7.03
CA HIS A 8 16.46 -0.63 -6.37
C HIS A 8 16.12 0.59 -5.52
N ARG A 9 15.29 1.47 -6.07
CA ARG A 9 14.84 2.66 -5.32
C ARG A 9 14.04 2.26 -4.09
N ALA A 10 13.16 1.27 -4.21
CA ALA A 10 12.40 0.74 -3.07
C ALA A 10 13.32 0.19 -1.97
N VAL A 11 14.38 -0.54 -2.31
CA VAL A 11 15.37 -1.03 -1.33
C VAL A 11 16.05 0.13 -0.60
N ILE A 12 16.47 1.18 -1.31
CA ILE A 12 17.10 2.36 -0.71
C ILE A 12 16.12 3.07 0.22
N LEU A 13 14.89 3.31 -0.22
CA LEU A 13 13.88 3.99 0.58
C LEU A 13 13.42 3.15 1.77
N CYS A 14 13.34 1.83 1.62
CA CYS A 14 13.08 0.92 2.72
C CYS A 14 14.18 1.02 3.80
N GLU A 15 15.46 1.10 3.42
CA GLU A 15 16.56 1.30 4.38
C GLU A 15 16.40 2.62 5.15
N VAL A 16 16.02 3.71 4.48
CA VAL A 16 15.75 5.00 5.12
C VAL A 16 14.55 4.89 6.07
N TYR A 17 13.46 4.28 5.61
CA TYR A 17 12.25 4.09 6.40
C TYR A 17 12.49 3.27 7.68
N LEU A 18 13.25 2.18 7.59
CA LEU A 18 13.54 1.32 8.75
C LEU A 18 14.48 1.99 9.78
N ARG A 19 15.30 2.96 9.36
CA ARG A 19 16.14 3.75 10.27
C ARG A 19 15.37 4.88 10.94
N LYS A 20 14.46 5.52 10.20
CA LYS A 20 13.69 6.68 10.66
C LYS A 20 12.33 6.65 10.04
N SER A 21 11.32 6.26 10.83
CA SER A 21 9.93 6.28 10.36
C SER A 21 9.54 7.65 9.80
N GLN A 22 9.19 7.68 8.52
CA GLN A 22 8.71 8.85 7.80
C GLN A 22 7.49 8.46 6.99
N LYS A 23 6.68 9.45 6.61
CA LYS A 23 5.56 9.18 5.69
C LYS A 23 6.11 8.68 4.36
N VAL A 24 5.58 7.56 3.88
CA VAL A 24 6.03 6.91 2.62
C VAL A 24 5.85 7.85 1.43
N ASP A 25 4.74 8.59 1.37
CA ASP A 25 4.48 9.52 0.29
C ASP A 25 5.53 10.64 0.22
N THR A 26 5.95 11.16 1.38
CA THR A 26 7.05 12.15 1.45
C THR A 26 8.37 11.53 0.97
N LEU A 27 8.71 10.32 1.45
CA LEU A 27 9.92 9.63 0.99
C LEU A 27 9.94 9.44 -0.53
N ILE A 28 8.81 9.03 -1.12
CA ILE A 28 8.71 8.83 -2.56
C ILE A 28 8.75 10.16 -3.30
N ALA A 29 8.07 11.19 -2.82
CA ALA A 29 8.10 12.51 -3.45
C ALA A 29 9.52 13.09 -3.51
N ASP A 30 10.25 12.99 -2.39
CA ASP A 30 11.59 13.58 -2.25
C ASP A 30 12.67 12.81 -3.02
N HIS A 31 12.51 11.48 -3.17
CA HIS A 31 13.60 10.62 -3.62
C HIS A 31 13.32 9.78 -4.87
N ALA A 32 12.12 9.84 -5.43
CA ALA A 32 11.79 9.10 -6.66
C ALA A 32 11.95 9.95 -7.96
N SER A 33 12.67 11.06 -7.88
CA SER A 33 13.05 11.85 -9.06
C SER A 33 13.91 11.01 -10.02
N GLY A 34 13.66 11.16 -11.33
CA GLY A 34 14.41 10.42 -12.36
C GLY A 34 13.88 9.02 -12.66
N LEU A 35 12.90 8.49 -11.92
CA LEU A 35 12.21 7.26 -12.28
C LEU A 35 11.14 7.53 -13.33
N SER A 36 10.96 6.60 -14.27
CA SER A 36 9.77 6.58 -15.12
C SER A 36 8.51 6.41 -14.27
N ARG A 37 7.35 6.77 -14.80
CA ARG A 37 6.07 6.62 -14.11
C ARG A 37 5.83 5.18 -13.64
N MET A 38 6.14 4.20 -14.49
CA MET A 38 6.00 2.78 -14.18
C MET A 38 6.93 2.35 -13.05
N GLU A 39 8.20 2.74 -13.09
CA GLU A 39 9.17 2.40 -12.06
C GLU A 39 8.86 3.10 -10.72
N ARG A 40 8.33 4.32 -10.76
CA ARG A 40 7.86 5.02 -9.58
C ARG A 40 6.68 4.30 -8.92
N ARG A 41 5.71 3.83 -9.72
CA ARG A 41 4.57 3.02 -9.21
C ARG A 41 5.07 1.70 -8.60
N ARG A 42 6.01 1.02 -9.26
CA ARG A 42 6.62 -0.20 -8.72
C ARG A 42 7.33 0.05 -7.40
N CYS A 43 8.13 1.11 -7.30
CA CYS A 43 8.78 1.53 -6.05
C CYS A 43 7.76 1.76 -4.93
N GLN A 44 6.70 2.51 -5.21
CA GLN A 44 5.62 2.79 -4.27
C GLN A 44 4.90 1.52 -3.82
N PHE A 45 4.53 0.65 -4.75
CA PHE A 45 3.87 -0.62 -4.47
C PHE A 45 4.69 -1.49 -3.51
N LEU A 46 5.97 -1.67 -3.79
CA LEU A 46 6.87 -2.49 -2.98
C LEU A 46 7.08 -1.90 -1.58
N LEU A 47 7.31 -0.59 -1.49
CA LEU A 47 7.54 0.08 -0.21
C LEU A 47 6.28 0.08 0.67
N LEU A 48 5.11 0.36 0.09
CA LEU A 48 3.83 0.24 0.80
C LEU A 48 3.52 -1.20 1.21
N GLY A 49 3.92 -2.19 0.39
CA GLY A 49 3.84 -3.60 0.73
C GLY A 49 4.62 -3.95 1.99
N VAL A 50 5.84 -3.42 2.13
CA VAL A 50 6.64 -3.57 3.35
C VAL A 50 5.93 -2.93 4.55
N VAL A 51 5.50 -1.67 4.43
CA VAL A 51 4.86 -0.95 5.54
C VAL A 51 3.59 -1.66 6.01
N ARG A 52 2.78 -2.11 5.08
CA ARG A 52 1.51 -2.80 5.35
C ARG A 52 1.71 -4.15 6.06
N ASN A 53 2.84 -4.81 5.82
CA ASN A 53 3.14 -6.15 6.36
C ASN A 53 4.35 -6.14 7.31
N LEU A 54 4.72 -5.01 7.88
CA LEU A 54 5.99 -4.81 8.57
C LEU A 54 6.22 -5.83 9.70
N GLN A 55 5.26 -5.96 10.61
CA GLN A 55 5.37 -6.86 11.78
C GLN A 55 5.42 -8.33 11.35
N LEU A 56 4.57 -8.72 10.39
CA LEU A 56 4.54 -10.08 9.84
C LEU A 56 5.86 -10.42 9.15
N ILE A 57 6.42 -9.50 8.37
CA ILE A 57 7.72 -9.66 7.69
C ILE A 57 8.84 -9.81 8.72
N GLU A 58 8.92 -8.92 9.70
CA GLU A 58 9.94 -8.96 10.75
C GLU A 58 9.89 -10.27 11.54
N TYR A 59 8.71 -10.64 12.00
CA TYR A 59 8.52 -11.87 12.76
C TYR A 59 8.88 -13.11 11.94
N THR A 60 8.39 -13.22 10.71
CA THR A 60 8.68 -14.40 9.86
C THR A 60 10.15 -14.49 9.51
N LEU A 61 10.81 -13.40 9.18
CA LEU A 61 12.24 -13.36 8.90
C LEU A 61 13.07 -13.67 10.16
N SER A 62 12.65 -13.27 11.35
CA SER A 62 13.35 -13.61 12.59
C SER A 62 13.44 -15.11 12.85
N LYS A 63 12.48 -15.90 12.34
CA LYS A 63 12.53 -17.37 12.42
C LYS A 63 13.51 -18.01 11.43
N LEU A 64 13.87 -17.29 10.37
CA LEU A 64 14.80 -17.75 9.34
C LEU A 64 16.22 -17.24 9.53
N LEU A 65 16.39 -16.11 10.21
CA LEU A 65 17.66 -15.44 10.42
C LEU A 65 18.23 -15.77 11.80
N LYS A 66 19.46 -16.27 11.84
CA LYS A 66 20.16 -16.58 13.11
C LYS A 66 20.76 -15.35 13.81
N LYS A 67 20.98 -14.27 13.05
CA LYS A 67 21.60 -13.03 13.52
C LYS A 67 20.97 -11.85 12.82
N GLU A 68 21.03 -10.70 13.45
CA GLU A 68 20.65 -9.45 12.85
C GLU A 68 21.48 -9.15 11.59
N THR A 69 20.81 -8.67 10.56
CA THR A 69 21.43 -8.36 9.26
C THR A 69 21.70 -6.86 9.15
N ARG A 70 22.72 -6.49 8.38
CA ARG A 70 22.98 -5.07 8.11
C ARG A 70 21.80 -4.42 7.38
N PRO A 71 21.59 -3.11 7.54
CA PRO A 71 20.38 -2.41 7.05
C PRO A 71 20.07 -2.65 5.57
N ARG A 72 21.09 -2.57 4.69
CA ARG A 72 20.92 -2.80 3.25
C ARG A 72 20.40 -4.20 2.95
N LEU A 73 20.98 -5.23 3.58
CA LEU A 73 20.55 -6.62 3.40
C LEU A 73 19.15 -6.85 3.96
N LYS A 74 18.83 -6.25 5.12
CA LYS A 74 17.49 -6.27 5.71
C LYS A 74 16.48 -5.69 4.73
N SER A 75 16.77 -4.55 4.12
CA SER A 75 15.88 -3.90 3.16
C SER A 75 15.65 -4.72 1.88
N ILE A 76 16.69 -5.38 1.36
CA ILE A 76 16.56 -6.31 0.24
C ILE A 76 15.58 -7.43 0.59
N LEU A 77 15.75 -8.07 1.75
CA LEU A 77 14.85 -9.13 2.20
C LEU A 77 13.42 -8.63 2.36
N PHE A 78 13.22 -7.46 2.96
CA PHE A 78 11.90 -6.89 3.20
C PHE A 78 11.16 -6.58 1.89
N ILE A 79 11.82 -5.93 0.93
CA ILE A 79 11.23 -5.61 -0.37
C ILE A 79 10.89 -6.90 -1.15
N SER A 80 11.81 -7.87 -1.17
CA SER A 80 11.58 -9.14 -1.86
C SER A 80 10.43 -9.94 -1.23
N VAL A 81 10.36 -9.95 0.09
CA VAL A 81 9.28 -10.63 0.82
C VAL A 81 7.93 -9.93 0.60
N ALA A 82 7.91 -8.60 0.59
CA ALA A 82 6.68 -7.84 0.28
C ALA A 82 6.17 -8.17 -1.12
N GLU A 83 7.07 -8.31 -2.11
CA GLU A 83 6.73 -8.75 -3.47
C GLU A 83 6.18 -10.20 -3.48
N ILE A 84 6.80 -11.12 -2.76
CA ILE A 84 6.31 -12.52 -2.62
C ILE A 84 4.92 -12.57 -1.98
N LEU A 85 4.64 -11.72 -0.99
CA LEU A 85 3.34 -11.67 -0.31
C LEU A 85 2.22 -11.08 -1.16
N ALA A 86 2.57 -10.22 -2.12
CA ALA A 86 1.62 -9.50 -2.96
C ALA A 86 1.25 -10.25 -4.25
N GLU A 87 2.10 -11.17 -4.70
CA GLU A 87 1.96 -11.86 -5.97
C GLU A 87 1.46 -13.30 -5.82
N ASP A 88 1.05 -13.92 -6.92
CA ASP A 88 0.69 -15.34 -6.96
C ASP A 88 1.85 -16.19 -6.42
N PRO A 89 1.61 -17.12 -5.48
CA PRO A 89 2.63 -18.03 -4.97
C PRO A 89 3.44 -18.77 -6.05
N ALA A 90 2.84 -19.04 -7.22
CA ALA A 90 3.53 -19.64 -8.36
C ALA A 90 4.65 -18.76 -8.93
N LEU A 91 4.61 -17.44 -8.70
CA LEU A 91 5.63 -16.50 -9.14
C LEU A 91 6.82 -16.39 -8.17
N SER A 92 6.72 -16.94 -6.97
CA SER A 92 7.79 -16.86 -5.96
C SER A 92 9.18 -17.26 -6.48
N PRO A 93 9.37 -18.32 -7.29
CA PRO A 93 10.70 -18.65 -7.82
C PRO A 93 11.26 -17.55 -8.74
N LYS A 94 10.42 -16.88 -9.54
CA LYS A 94 10.81 -15.78 -10.43
C LYS A 94 11.20 -14.54 -9.61
N ILE A 95 10.43 -14.22 -8.58
CA ILE A 95 10.70 -13.12 -7.66
C ILE A 95 12.03 -13.34 -6.94
N VAL A 96 12.26 -14.55 -6.42
CA VAL A 96 13.53 -14.91 -5.79
C VAL A 96 14.71 -14.75 -6.75
N HIS A 97 14.58 -15.25 -7.99
CA HIS A 97 15.62 -15.09 -8.99
C HIS A 97 15.91 -13.61 -9.28
N HIS A 98 14.89 -12.82 -9.55
CA HIS A 98 15.00 -11.37 -9.76
C HIS A 98 15.69 -10.67 -8.57
N ALA A 99 15.24 -10.95 -7.34
CA ALA A 99 15.79 -10.33 -6.14
C ALA A 99 17.28 -10.67 -5.95
N VAL A 100 17.70 -11.90 -6.26
CA VAL A 100 19.10 -12.31 -6.17
C VAL A 100 19.96 -11.63 -7.24
N GLU A 101 19.47 -11.53 -8.49
CA GLU A 101 20.18 -10.82 -9.57
C GLU A 101 20.37 -9.33 -9.23
N GLU A 102 19.31 -8.67 -8.79
CA GLU A 102 19.35 -7.26 -8.40
C GLU A 102 20.25 -7.02 -7.15
N ALA A 103 20.25 -7.97 -6.22
CA ALA A 103 21.09 -7.88 -5.02
C ALA A 103 22.60 -7.90 -5.33
N LYS A 104 23.04 -8.50 -6.43
CA LYS A 104 24.48 -8.54 -6.84
C LYS A 104 25.09 -7.13 -6.95
N ASN A 105 24.27 -6.14 -7.26
CA ASN A 105 24.68 -4.75 -7.40
C ASN A 105 24.70 -3.95 -6.07
N LEU A 106 24.14 -4.54 -4.99
CA LEU A 106 23.90 -3.85 -3.72
C LEU A 106 24.68 -4.47 -2.55
N VAL A 107 24.98 -5.76 -2.65
CA VAL A 107 25.58 -6.53 -1.56
C VAL A 107 26.64 -7.51 -2.09
N SER A 108 27.41 -8.13 -1.20
CA SER A 108 28.44 -9.10 -1.57
C SER A 108 27.83 -10.42 -2.10
N ILE A 109 28.62 -11.18 -2.87
CA ILE A 109 28.22 -12.50 -3.40
C ILE A 109 27.78 -13.46 -2.28
N LYS A 110 28.47 -13.41 -1.13
CA LYS A 110 28.09 -14.20 0.05
C LYS A 110 26.71 -13.83 0.58
N GLU A 111 26.39 -12.55 0.59
CA GLU A 111 25.07 -12.06 1.01
C GLU A 111 23.99 -12.37 -0.02
N CYS A 112 24.30 -12.37 -1.33
CA CYS A 112 23.38 -12.84 -2.37
C CYS A 112 22.99 -14.32 -2.13
N GLY A 113 23.95 -15.17 -1.74
CA GLY A 113 23.68 -16.56 -1.34
C GLY A 113 22.73 -16.63 -0.16
N MET A 114 22.88 -15.76 0.84
CA MET A 114 21.98 -15.65 1.98
C MET A 114 20.57 -15.19 1.57
N VAL A 115 20.46 -14.16 0.72
CA VAL A 115 19.18 -13.70 0.16
C VAL A 115 18.44 -14.87 -0.50
N ASN A 116 19.11 -15.62 -1.39
CA ASN A 116 18.53 -16.78 -2.05
C ASN A 116 18.03 -17.84 -1.04
N ALA A 117 18.88 -18.18 -0.06
CA ALA A 117 18.54 -19.21 0.93
C ALA A 117 17.35 -18.82 1.82
N VAL A 118 17.27 -17.56 2.24
CA VAL A 118 16.18 -17.04 3.07
C VAL A 118 14.88 -16.96 2.27
N LEU A 119 14.93 -16.34 1.08
CA LEU A 119 13.73 -16.14 0.26
C LEU A 119 13.10 -17.45 -0.21
N ARG A 120 13.91 -18.48 -0.50
CA ARG A 120 13.38 -19.82 -0.84
C ARG A 120 12.64 -20.50 0.30
N LYS A 121 13.02 -20.24 1.54
CA LYS A 121 12.37 -20.79 2.74
C LYS A 121 11.15 -19.98 3.18
N PHE A 122 11.07 -18.71 2.79
CA PHE A 122 10.05 -17.81 3.26
C PHE A 122 8.62 -18.29 2.98
N PRO A 123 8.24 -18.79 1.77
CA PRO A 123 6.88 -19.25 1.50
C PRO A 123 6.40 -20.37 2.45
N ALA A 124 7.26 -21.30 2.80
CA ALA A 124 6.93 -22.34 3.76
C ALA A 124 6.82 -21.79 5.19
N GLN A 125 7.75 -20.91 5.58
CA GLN A 125 7.76 -20.33 6.92
C GLN A 125 6.54 -19.44 7.18
N ILE A 126 6.10 -18.63 6.19
CA ILE A 126 4.92 -17.79 6.35
C ILE A 126 3.63 -18.61 6.50
N GLN A 127 3.53 -19.76 5.85
CA GLN A 127 2.39 -20.67 6.04
C GLN A 127 2.34 -21.21 7.47
N ILE A 128 3.49 -21.55 8.06
CA ILE A 128 3.57 -21.97 9.48
C ILE A 128 3.10 -20.82 10.39
N VAL A 129 3.54 -19.58 10.14
CA VAL A 129 3.16 -18.41 10.94
C VAL A 129 1.66 -18.12 10.83
N ARG A 130 1.08 -18.23 9.63
CA ARG A 130 -0.35 -17.99 9.39
C ARG A 130 -1.24 -19.15 9.80
N GLY A 131 -0.73 -20.38 9.74
CA GLY A 131 -1.46 -21.61 10.02
C GLY A 131 -1.49 -22.00 11.50
N GLY A 132 -0.92 -21.19 12.40
CA GLY A 132 -1.04 -21.42 13.84
C GLY A 132 -2.51 -21.39 14.26
N GLU A 133 -2.94 -22.38 15.05
CA GLU A 133 -4.33 -22.47 15.56
C GLU A 133 -4.69 -21.37 16.57
N ASP A 134 -3.74 -20.51 16.89
CA ASP A 134 -3.91 -19.42 17.85
C ASP A 134 -4.77 -18.31 17.24
N SER A 135 -6.03 -18.24 17.73
CA SER A 135 -6.99 -17.16 17.40
C SER A 135 -6.93 -16.02 18.41
N SER A 136 -5.83 -15.89 19.17
CA SER A 136 -5.63 -14.78 20.09
C SER A 136 -5.60 -13.44 19.35
N VAL A 137 -5.89 -12.38 20.09
CA VAL A 137 -5.85 -11.02 19.56
C VAL A 137 -4.44 -10.65 19.10
N GLU A 138 -3.41 -11.14 19.82
CA GLU A 138 -2.00 -10.95 19.51
C GLU A 138 -1.61 -11.64 18.20
N SER A 139 -2.09 -12.86 17.98
CA SER A 139 -1.89 -13.58 16.72
C SER A 139 -2.56 -12.86 15.55
N LEU A 140 -3.79 -12.39 15.72
CA LEU A 140 -4.48 -11.58 14.71
C LEU A 140 -3.74 -10.28 14.41
N ALA A 141 -3.23 -9.59 15.43
CA ALA A 141 -2.46 -8.37 15.29
C ALA A 141 -1.17 -8.61 14.47
N LEU A 142 -0.43 -9.65 14.82
CA LEU A 142 0.80 -10.03 14.13
C LEU A 142 0.56 -10.39 12.65
N ILE A 143 -0.39 -11.29 12.39
CA ILE A 143 -0.67 -11.79 11.03
C ILE A 143 -1.13 -10.67 10.10
N ASN A 144 -1.86 -9.70 10.65
CA ASN A 144 -2.35 -8.55 9.90
C ASN A 144 -1.49 -7.28 10.09
N SER A 145 -0.34 -7.39 10.74
CA SER A 145 0.60 -6.27 10.97
C SER A 145 -0.05 -5.02 11.56
N HIS A 146 -0.91 -5.19 12.55
CA HIS A 146 -1.54 -4.10 13.30
C HIS A 146 -1.01 -4.04 14.73
N PRO A 147 -0.96 -2.85 15.37
CA PRO A 147 -0.61 -2.74 16.77
C PRO A 147 -1.58 -3.49 17.68
N ASP A 148 -1.09 -4.26 18.65
CA ASP A 148 -1.89 -5.09 19.56
C ASP A 148 -2.98 -4.28 20.26
N TRP A 149 -2.64 -3.08 20.78
CA TRP A 149 -3.57 -2.20 21.46
C TRP A 149 -4.78 -1.80 20.59
N LEU A 150 -4.56 -1.64 19.28
CA LEU A 150 -5.60 -1.28 18.32
C LEU A 150 -6.53 -2.47 18.06
N VAL A 151 -5.96 -3.66 17.87
CA VAL A 151 -6.74 -4.88 17.65
C VAL A 151 -7.54 -5.26 18.89
N HIS A 152 -6.96 -5.12 20.09
CA HIS A 152 -7.70 -5.27 21.36
C HIS A 152 -8.87 -4.31 21.45
N ARG A 153 -8.68 -3.04 21.10
CA ARG A 153 -9.76 -2.03 21.10
C ARG A 153 -10.88 -2.39 20.14
N TRP A 154 -10.53 -2.83 18.92
CA TRP A 154 -11.53 -3.27 17.95
C TRP A 154 -12.25 -4.54 18.38
N TYR A 155 -11.52 -5.51 18.92
CA TYR A 155 -12.10 -6.72 19.47
C TYR A 155 -13.14 -6.44 20.56
N ASN A 156 -12.81 -5.56 21.49
CA ASN A 156 -13.72 -5.18 22.58
C ASN A 156 -14.96 -4.41 22.07
N ASN A 157 -14.82 -3.61 21.00
CA ASN A 157 -15.92 -2.79 20.50
C ASN A 157 -16.79 -3.52 19.47
N PHE A 158 -16.21 -4.40 18.66
CA PHE A 158 -16.87 -4.98 17.48
C PHE A 158 -16.97 -6.50 17.51
N GLY A 159 -16.31 -7.16 18.46
CA GLY A 159 -16.21 -8.62 18.55
C GLY A 159 -15.25 -9.22 17.51
N LEU A 160 -15.00 -10.53 17.63
CA LEU A 160 -13.97 -11.23 16.84
C LEU A 160 -14.24 -11.15 15.33
N LEU A 161 -15.46 -11.43 14.90
CA LEU A 161 -15.80 -11.51 13.47
C LEU A 161 -15.56 -10.17 12.77
N ASN A 162 -16.13 -9.09 13.31
CA ASN A 162 -15.99 -7.77 12.70
C ASN A 162 -14.56 -7.25 12.76
N THR A 163 -13.81 -7.59 13.81
CA THR A 163 -12.38 -7.25 13.91
C THR A 163 -11.59 -7.94 12.81
N ARG A 164 -11.82 -9.24 12.54
CA ARG A 164 -11.17 -9.96 11.43
C ARG A 164 -11.49 -9.31 10.08
N LEU A 165 -12.74 -9.03 9.80
CA LEU A 165 -13.15 -8.37 8.56
C LEU A 165 -12.49 -6.99 8.39
N LEU A 166 -12.39 -6.22 9.48
CA LEU A 166 -11.73 -4.91 9.47
C LEU A 166 -10.22 -5.03 9.21
N LEU A 167 -9.55 -6.01 9.83
CA LEU A 167 -8.13 -6.27 9.62
C LEU A 167 -7.85 -6.71 8.18
N GLU A 168 -8.65 -7.61 7.62
CA GLU A 168 -8.56 -8.05 6.23
C GLU A 168 -8.78 -6.89 5.25
N TRP A 169 -9.80 -6.05 5.52
CA TRP A 169 -10.06 -4.85 4.74
C TRP A 169 -8.87 -3.88 4.72
N ASN A 170 -8.26 -3.65 5.89
CA ASN A 170 -7.12 -2.74 6.01
C ASN A 170 -5.86 -3.24 5.28
N GLN A 171 -5.76 -4.54 5.02
CA GLN A 171 -4.65 -5.12 4.25
C GLN A 171 -4.83 -4.93 2.73
N GLN A 172 -6.02 -4.59 2.27
CA GLN A 172 -6.25 -4.35 0.85
C GLN A 172 -5.69 -2.99 0.41
N PRO A 173 -5.21 -2.88 -0.83
CA PRO A 173 -4.94 -1.57 -1.43
C PRO A 173 -6.21 -0.72 -1.41
N SER A 174 -6.10 0.51 -0.94
CA SER A 174 -7.26 1.41 -0.93
C SER A 174 -7.74 1.69 -2.35
N PRO A 175 -9.04 1.48 -2.64
CA PRO A 175 -9.59 1.87 -3.92
C PRO A 175 -9.51 3.40 -4.08
N VAL A 176 -9.24 3.85 -5.29
CA VAL A 176 -9.23 5.28 -5.62
C VAL A 176 -10.51 5.62 -6.36
N TYR A 177 -11.13 6.71 -5.95
CA TYR A 177 -12.38 7.18 -6.55
C TYR A 177 -12.20 8.55 -7.19
N MET A 178 -13.01 8.79 -8.21
CA MET A 178 -13.12 10.07 -8.90
C MET A 178 -14.55 10.56 -8.82
N ARG A 179 -14.74 11.84 -8.54
CA ARG A 179 -16.03 12.51 -8.69
C ARG A 179 -16.02 13.32 -10.00
N VAL A 180 -17.02 13.06 -10.84
CA VAL A 180 -17.29 13.81 -12.06
C VAL A 180 -18.21 14.96 -11.72
N MET A 181 -17.84 16.18 -12.15
CA MET A 181 -18.59 17.42 -11.85
C MET A 181 -19.78 17.63 -12.78
N ASP A 182 -19.62 17.28 -14.05
CA ASP A 182 -20.69 17.34 -15.04
C ASP A 182 -21.13 15.97 -15.46
N THR A 183 -22.26 15.51 -14.91
CA THR A 183 -22.85 14.20 -15.21
C THR A 183 -23.48 14.12 -16.60
N ASN A 184 -23.60 15.26 -17.31
CA ASN A 184 -24.09 15.30 -18.71
C ASN A 184 -22.99 14.96 -19.73
N LYS A 185 -21.75 14.86 -19.30
CA LYS A 185 -20.64 14.41 -20.16
C LYS A 185 -20.81 12.94 -20.49
N LYS A 186 -21.24 12.64 -21.72
CA LYS A 186 -21.58 11.27 -22.17
C LYS A 186 -20.38 10.34 -22.34
N ASP A 187 -19.17 10.88 -22.46
CA ASP A 187 -17.98 10.10 -22.77
C ASP A 187 -17.04 10.04 -21.57
N LEU A 188 -17.39 9.18 -20.61
CA LEU A 188 -16.47 8.81 -19.55
C LEU A 188 -15.44 7.80 -20.08
N PRO A 189 -14.16 7.89 -19.65
CA PRO A 189 -13.13 6.96 -20.11
C PRO A 189 -13.45 5.52 -19.70
N ALA A 190 -13.01 4.57 -20.52
CA ALA A 190 -13.01 3.17 -20.15
C ALA A 190 -12.16 2.94 -18.88
N GLY A 191 -12.55 1.99 -18.04
CA GLY A 191 -11.86 1.70 -16.77
C GLY A 191 -12.39 2.48 -15.57
N LEU A 192 -13.53 3.15 -15.72
CA LEU A 192 -14.31 3.68 -14.61
C LEU A 192 -15.44 2.73 -14.26
N ILE A 193 -15.47 2.30 -13.00
CA ILE A 193 -16.52 1.44 -12.47
C ILE A 193 -17.53 2.30 -11.73
N SER A 194 -18.79 2.22 -12.13
CA SER A 194 -19.90 2.89 -11.46
C SER A 194 -20.00 2.49 -10.00
N THR A 195 -20.36 3.44 -9.16
CA THR A 195 -20.61 3.21 -7.73
C THR A 195 -22.08 3.49 -7.40
N PRO A 196 -22.58 3.06 -6.23
CA PRO A 196 -23.93 3.43 -5.78
C PRO A 196 -24.12 4.95 -5.56
N TRP A 197 -23.03 5.71 -5.52
CA TRP A 197 -23.05 7.16 -5.27
C TRP A 197 -23.01 7.93 -6.59
N SER A 198 -24.05 8.70 -6.86
CA SER A 198 -24.15 9.51 -8.07
C SER A 198 -22.93 10.40 -8.27
N GLY A 199 -22.38 10.38 -9.48
CA GLY A 199 -21.21 11.14 -9.87
C GLY A 199 -19.87 10.60 -9.38
N PHE A 200 -19.84 9.49 -8.61
CA PHE A 200 -18.62 8.85 -8.15
C PHE A 200 -18.33 7.57 -8.91
N TYR A 201 -17.08 7.41 -9.29
CA TYR A 201 -16.58 6.24 -10.02
C TYR A 201 -15.31 5.72 -9.36
N ARG A 202 -15.18 4.39 -9.26
CA ARG A 202 -13.93 3.76 -8.88
C ARG A 202 -13.01 3.69 -10.09
N ILE A 203 -11.75 4.05 -9.90
CA ILE A 203 -10.74 4.06 -10.96
C ILE A 203 -10.05 2.69 -11.00
N GLU A 204 -9.98 2.07 -12.19
CA GLU A 204 -9.12 0.92 -12.43
C GLU A 204 -7.70 1.37 -12.78
N ASP A 205 -6.73 0.50 -12.47
CA ASP A 205 -5.31 0.83 -12.63
C ASP A 205 -4.88 1.12 -14.07
N SER A 206 -5.63 0.63 -15.04
CA SER A 206 -5.32 0.75 -16.48
C SER A 206 -5.58 2.12 -17.10
N CYS A 207 -6.39 2.98 -16.46
CA CYS A 207 -6.93 4.21 -17.09
C CYS A 207 -6.37 5.54 -16.54
N TRP A 208 -5.30 5.50 -15.75
CA TRP A 208 -4.77 6.69 -15.09
C TRP A 208 -4.35 7.85 -16.02
N GLU A 209 -3.88 7.58 -17.24
CA GLU A 209 -3.49 8.65 -18.17
C GLU A 209 -4.68 9.50 -18.56
N THR A 210 -5.77 8.84 -18.98
CA THR A 210 -7.01 9.53 -19.33
C THR A 210 -7.65 10.26 -18.13
N ILE A 211 -7.54 9.64 -16.92
CA ILE A 211 -8.04 10.27 -15.69
C ILE A 211 -7.31 11.56 -15.37
N PHE A 212 -5.98 11.60 -15.52
CA PHE A 212 -5.21 12.82 -15.29
C PHE A 212 -5.63 13.96 -16.22
N ASP A 213 -5.92 13.66 -17.48
CA ASP A 213 -6.37 14.66 -18.45
C ASP A 213 -7.71 15.27 -18.01
N ILE A 214 -8.66 14.46 -17.58
CA ILE A 214 -9.98 14.89 -17.12
C ILE A 214 -9.88 15.74 -15.85
N VAL A 215 -9.03 15.32 -14.91
CA VAL A 215 -8.77 16.04 -13.66
C VAL A 215 -8.08 17.38 -13.94
N ASN A 216 -7.07 17.41 -14.81
CA ASN A 216 -6.36 18.63 -15.18
C ASN A 216 -7.27 19.64 -15.91
N GLN A 217 -8.24 19.14 -16.66
CA GLN A 217 -9.27 19.98 -17.32
C GLN A 217 -10.34 20.49 -16.36
N GLY A 218 -10.34 20.03 -15.10
CA GLY A 218 -11.30 20.45 -14.08
C GLY A 218 -12.68 19.81 -14.17
N TYR A 219 -12.86 18.79 -15.02
CA TYR A 219 -14.14 18.08 -15.17
C TYR A 219 -14.39 17.04 -14.06
N ALA A 220 -13.34 16.62 -13.39
CA ALA A 220 -13.43 15.70 -12.28
C ALA A 220 -12.31 15.97 -11.28
N TYR A 221 -12.41 15.35 -10.09
CA TYR A 221 -11.34 15.35 -9.11
C TYR A 221 -11.33 14.05 -8.30
N ILE A 222 -10.16 13.70 -7.78
CA ILE A 222 -9.97 12.51 -6.97
C ILE A 222 -10.57 12.79 -5.59
N MET A 223 -11.55 11.98 -5.20
CA MET A 223 -12.26 12.14 -3.94
C MET A 223 -12.88 10.83 -3.49
N ASP A 224 -12.69 10.49 -2.21
CA ASP A 224 -13.39 9.37 -1.58
C ASP A 224 -14.88 9.71 -1.39
N PRO A 225 -15.81 8.80 -1.76
CA PRO A 225 -17.25 9.03 -1.60
C PRO A 225 -17.69 9.33 -0.17
N ALA A 226 -17.01 8.78 0.84
CA ALA A 226 -17.32 9.06 2.25
C ALA A 226 -17.07 10.53 2.61
N SER A 227 -16.18 11.22 1.89
CA SER A 227 -15.92 12.65 2.12
C SER A 227 -17.12 13.56 1.87
N ARG A 228 -18.14 13.07 1.16
CA ARG A 228 -19.41 13.82 0.93
C ARG A 228 -20.34 13.80 2.14
N LEU A 229 -20.20 12.80 3.02
CA LEU A 229 -21.15 12.59 4.11
C LEU A 229 -21.35 13.82 5.02
N PRO A 230 -20.31 14.57 5.42
CA PRO A 230 -20.51 15.77 6.22
C PRO A 230 -21.42 16.82 5.54
N SER A 231 -21.17 17.12 4.27
CA SER A 231 -22.01 18.10 3.53
C SER A 231 -23.43 17.59 3.30
N PHE A 232 -23.59 16.28 3.07
CA PHE A 232 -24.90 15.66 2.91
C PHE A 232 -25.72 15.66 4.21
N ILE A 233 -25.06 15.38 5.35
CA ILE A 233 -25.74 15.36 6.68
C ILE A 233 -26.10 16.78 7.12
N LEU A 234 -25.30 17.79 6.77
CA LEU A 234 -25.60 19.19 7.07
C LEU A 234 -26.86 19.71 6.36
N ASP A 235 -27.25 19.08 5.25
CA ASP A 235 -28.47 19.43 4.48
C ASP A 235 -28.58 20.93 4.21
N ILE A 236 -27.52 21.54 3.69
CA ILE A 236 -27.39 22.98 3.47
C ILE A 236 -28.44 23.46 2.47
N GLN A 237 -29.21 24.44 2.88
CA GLN A 237 -30.29 25.03 2.07
C GLN A 237 -29.85 26.29 1.32
N PRO A 238 -30.43 26.59 0.16
CA PRO A 238 -30.15 27.83 -0.56
C PRO A 238 -30.39 29.07 0.32
N GLY A 239 -29.39 29.97 0.37
CA GLY A 239 -29.43 31.20 1.15
C GLY A 239 -28.78 31.08 2.55
N GLU A 240 -28.36 29.91 2.97
CA GLU A 240 -27.61 29.74 4.22
C GLU A 240 -26.14 30.16 4.04
N THR A 241 -25.56 30.69 5.12
CA THR A 241 -24.15 31.02 5.19
C THR A 241 -23.38 29.86 5.83
N VAL A 242 -22.41 29.29 5.09
CA VAL A 242 -21.63 28.15 5.54
C VAL A 242 -20.17 28.54 5.73
N LEU A 243 -19.60 28.15 6.87
CA LEU A 243 -18.17 28.28 7.15
C LEU A 243 -17.48 26.92 7.06
N ASP A 244 -16.61 26.72 6.08
CA ASP A 244 -15.77 25.54 5.97
C ASP A 244 -14.38 25.83 6.54
N LEU A 245 -14.12 25.41 7.78
CA LEU A 245 -12.83 25.58 8.47
C LEU A 245 -11.71 24.67 7.92
N CYS A 246 -12.06 23.64 7.14
CA CYS A 246 -11.14 22.70 6.55
C CYS A 246 -11.28 22.63 5.02
N ALA A 247 -11.50 23.78 4.39
CA ALA A 247 -11.88 23.90 2.98
C ALA A 247 -10.84 23.33 2.00
N ALA A 248 -9.55 23.50 2.26
CA ALA A 248 -8.50 23.06 1.35
C ALA A 248 -8.45 21.52 1.21
N PRO A 249 -8.34 20.99 0.00
CA PRO A 249 -8.25 21.62 -1.33
C PRO A 249 -9.60 21.93 -2.01
N GLY A 250 -10.70 22.00 -1.29
CA GLY A 250 -12.01 22.39 -1.82
C GLY A 250 -12.96 21.22 -2.15
N GLY A 251 -12.57 20.00 -1.90
CA GLY A 251 -13.37 18.82 -2.23
C GLY A 251 -14.77 18.80 -1.58
N LYS A 252 -14.88 19.17 -0.30
CA LYS A 252 -16.16 19.23 0.43
C LYS A 252 -16.94 20.50 0.07
N SER A 253 -16.26 21.64 -0.10
CA SER A 253 -16.90 22.92 -0.43
C SER A 253 -17.49 22.95 -1.84
N ARG A 254 -17.19 21.96 -2.69
CA ARG A 254 -17.72 21.80 -4.05
C ARG A 254 -18.88 20.80 -4.13
N LEU A 255 -19.28 20.23 -3.03
CA LEU A 255 -20.40 19.29 -2.93
C LEU A 255 -21.73 19.99 -2.83
#